data_63d514fe97ef2da8e8ff6c54d8774991
#
_entry.id   63d514fe97ef2da8e8ff6c54d8774991
#
_cell.length_a   1.000
_cell.length_b   1.000
_cell.length_c   1.000
_cell.angle_alpha   90.00
_cell.angle_beta   90.00
_cell.angle_gamma   90.00
#
_symmetry.space_group_name_H-M   'P 1'
#
loop_
_entity.id
_entity.type
_entity.pdbx_description
1 polymer ?
#
loop_
_entity_poly.entity_id
_entity_poly.type
_entity_poly.pdbx_seq_one_letter_code
_entity_poly.pdbx_strand_id
1 'polypeptide(L)'
;THAASELMQVYVTRPGDDLTRPVSFLQAFSKSRLLAPGESQTIRLRFPITDLAVYRESAHAFVLDAGYYDIRIGTSSRACYLAGSIRLTRSAVVQAAEPLSLPSVPERRRPEGVCFQYPEELAEIEQAHKHAIRFSDRDLPRRSRRRGREFTGCRPDGAHHTLADVREGRCSVFHLVADMDTENLERLVCGF
;
A
#
# COMPACT_ATOMS: atom_id res chain seq x y z
N THR A 1 22.08 -21.92 -19.27
CA THR A 1 22.06 -22.41 -20.64
C THR A 1 20.67 -22.83 -21.11
N HIS A 2 19.63 -22.41 -20.39
CA HIS A 2 18.22 -22.61 -20.73
C HIS A 2 17.52 -21.26 -20.86
N ALA A 3 16.48 -21.19 -21.69
CA ALA A 3 15.61 -20.03 -21.71
C ALA A 3 14.82 -19.97 -20.39
N ALA A 4 14.78 -18.80 -19.78
CA ALA A 4 14.09 -18.57 -18.51
C ALA A 4 13.45 -17.19 -18.46
N SER A 5 12.49 -17.04 -17.55
CA SER A 5 11.92 -15.74 -17.18
C SER A 5 12.12 -15.53 -15.70
N GLU A 6 12.39 -14.27 -15.31
CA GLU A 6 12.67 -13.90 -13.92
C GLU A 6 11.69 -12.84 -13.43
N LEU A 7 11.38 -12.88 -12.13
CA LEU A 7 10.52 -11.91 -11.46
C LEU A 7 11.37 -10.83 -10.81
N MET A 8 11.28 -9.61 -11.33
CA MET A 8 11.93 -8.45 -10.75
C MET A 8 10.99 -7.76 -9.76
N GLN A 9 11.47 -7.49 -8.55
CA GLN A 9 10.71 -6.92 -7.45
C GLN A 9 11.40 -5.67 -6.92
N VAL A 10 10.59 -4.66 -6.54
CA VAL A 10 11.07 -3.44 -5.89
C VAL A 10 10.50 -3.40 -4.48
N TYR A 11 11.39 -3.34 -3.51
CA TYR A 11 11.07 -3.17 -2.12
C TYR A 11 11.46 -1.78 -1.64
N VAL A 12 10.68 -1.22 -0.75
CA VAL A 12 10.98 0.09 -0.14
C VAL A 12 10.94 -0.02 1.37
N THR A 13 12.03 0.38 2.02
CA THR A 13 12.11 0.59 3.46
C THR A 13 11.65 2.02 3.75
N ARG A 14 10.79 2.19 4.73
CA ARG A 14 10.26 3.49 5.15
C ARG A 14 11.10 4.07 6.29
N PRO A 15 11.09 5.40 6.49
CA PRO A 15 11.75 6.00 7.63
C PRO A 15 11.08 5.58 8.95
N GLY A 16 11.89 5.54 10.03
CA GLY A 16 11.46 5.15 11.37
C GLY A 16 11.83 3.71 11.72
N ASP A 17 11.82 3.45 13.00
CA ASP A 17 12.18 2.17 13.65
C ASP A 17 10.98 1.49 14.32
N ASP A 18 9.77 1.82 13.88
CA ASP A 18 8.54 1.26 14.42
C ASP A 18 8.42 -0.24 14.10
N LEU A 19 8.71 -1.07 15.07
CA LEU A 19 8.65 -2.54 14.97
C LEU A 19 7.23 -3.08 14.72
N THR A 20 6.22 -2.26 14.80
CA THR A 20 4.85 -2.67 14.45
C THR A 20 4.65 -2.81 12.94
N ARG A 21 5.64 -2.45 12.14
CA ARG A 21 5.59 -2.42 10.68
C ARG A 21 6.65 -3.32 10.07
N PRO A 22 6.40 -3.90 8.89
CA PRO A 22 7.44 -4.57 8.14
C PRO A 22 8.61 -3.63 7.82
N VAL A 23 9.83 -4.14 7.87
CA VAL A 23 11.06 -3.37 7.55
C VAL A 23 11.02 -2.86 6.11
N SER A 24 10.54 -3.69 5.18
CA SER A 24 10.40 -3.31 3.78
C SER A 24 9.09 -3.82 3.18
N PHE A 25 8.61 -3.13 2.17
CA PHE A 25 7.34 -3.41 1.50
C PHE A 25 7.57 -3.61 0.02
N LEU A 26 6.93 -4.61 -0.56
CA LEU A 26 6.89 -4.79 -2.02
C LEU A 26 6.03 -3.69 -2.63
N GLN A 27 6.64 -2.85 -3.47
CA GLN A 27 5.96 -1.71 -4.10
C GLN A 27 5.65 -1.93 -5.56
N ALA A 28 6.49 -2.65 -6.27
CA ALA A 28 6.28 -2.95 -7.66
C ALA A 28 6.97 -4.26 -8.04
N PHE A 29 6.42 -4.93 -9.02
CA PHE A 29 7.04 -6.12 -9.59
C PHE A 29 6.65 -6.27 -11.07
N SER A 30 7.49 -6.97 -11.81
CA SER A 30 7.18 -7.42 -13.18
C SER A 30 7.99 -8.64 -13.52
N LYS A 31 7.40 -9.54 -14.27
CA LYS A 31 8.07 -10.71 -14.81
C LYS A 31 8.68 -10.38 -16.17
N SER A 32 9.92 -10.82 -16.41
CA SER A 32 10.52 -10.74 -17.73
C SER A 32 9.75 -11.63 -18.73
N ARG A 33 9.89 -11.35 -20.01
CA ARG A 33 9.55 -12.36 -21.02
C ARG A 33 10.48 -13.56 -20.89
N LEU A 34 10.20 -14.63 -21.59
CA LEU A 34 11.14 -15.72 -21.71
C LEU A 34 12.39 -15.23 -22.47
N LEU A 35 13.54 -15.28 -21.84
CA LEU A 35 14.81 -14.83 -22.37
C LEU A 35 15.66 -16.04 -22.79
N ALA A 36 16.17 -16.02 -23.99
CA ALA A 36 17.15 -17.00 -24.44
C ALA A 36 18.51 -16.78 -23.73
N PRO A 37 19.39 -17.79 -23.70
CA PRO A 37 20.74 -17.63 -23.14
C PRO A 37 21.48 -16.43 -23.77
N GLY A 38 22.00 -15.53 -22.93
CA GLY A 38 22.68 -14.30 -23.36
C GLY A 38 21.74 -13.14 -23.72
N GLU A 39 20.44 -13.35 -23.75
CA GLU A 39 19.47 -12.30 -24.02
C GLU A 39 19.21 -11.43 -22.79
N SER A 40 18.97 -10.14 -22.99
CA SER A 40 18.64 -9.18 -21.93
C SER A 40 17.35 -8.43 -22.21
N GLN A 41 16.74 -7.91 -21.17
CA GLN A 41 15.54 -7.08 -21.23
C GLN A 41 15.64 -5.94 -20.21
N THR A 42 15.29 -4.74 -20.62
CA THR A 42 15.06 -3.62 -19.69
C THR A 42 13.62 -3.64 -19.22
N ILE A 43 13.42 -3.72 -17.90
CA ILE A 43 12.11 -3.65 -17.27
C ILE A 43 11.98 -2.27 -16.61
N ARG A 44 10.85 -1.59 -16.87
CA ARG A 44 10.53 -0.32 -16.24
C ARG A 44 9.41 -0.50 -15.24
N LEU A 45 9.70 -0.31 -13.96
CA LEU A 45 8.73 -0.36 -12.86
C LEU A 45 8.38 1.05 -12.41
N ARG A 46 7.12 1.28 -12.07
CA ARG A 46 6.62 2.58 -11.59
C ARG A 46 5.63 2.34 -10.45
N PHE A 47 5.73 3.17 -9.45
CA PHE A 47 4.74 3.24 -8.37
C PHE A 47 4.61 4.69 -7.89
N PRO A 48 3.41 5.11 -7.47
CA PRO A 48 3.23 6.43 -6.88
C PRO A 48 3.88 6.49 -5.50
N ILE A 49 4.62 7.55 -5.21
CA ILE A 49 5.23 7.72 -3.88
C ILE A 49 4.18 7.80 -2.76
N THR A 50 2.98 8.24 -3.10
CA THR A 50 1.83 8.30 -2.18
C THR A 50 1.42 6.93 -1.63
N ASP A 51 1.76 5.84 -2.32
CA ASP A 51 1.46 4.49 -1.87
C ASP A 51 2.37 4.05 -0.70
N LEU A 52 3.44 4.82 -0.44
CA LEU A 52 4.29 4.65 0.73
C LEU A 52 3.70 5.27 2.00
N ALA A 53 2.59 5.99 1.89
CA ALA A 53 1.93 6.60 3.06
C ALA A 53 1.38 5.54 4.01
N VAL A 54 1.42 5.84 5.29
CA VAL A 54 0.96 4.98 6.38
C VAL A 54 -0.18 5.67 7.12
N TYR A 55 -1.21 4.91 7.48
CA TYR A 55 -2.27 5.43 8.30
C TYR A 55 -1.77 5.73 9.72
N ARG A 56 -1.99 6.95 10.18
CA ARG A 56 -1.72 7.39 11.55
C ARG A 56 -3.04 7.63 12.27
N GLU A 57 -3.29 6.84 13.28
CA GLU A 57 -4.52 6.93 14.09
C GLU A 57 -4.65 8.31 14.73
N SER A 58 -3.56 8.85 15.29
CA SER A 58 -3.56 10.16 15.96
C SER A 58 -3.88 11.33 15.03
N ALA A 59 -3.67 11.18 13.73
CA ALA A 59 -3.93 12.18 12.72
C ALA A 59 -5.18 11.89 11.88
N HIS A 60 -5.79 10.73 12.05
CA HIS A 60 -6.85 10.19 11.18
C HIS A 60 -6.52 10.39 9.70
N ALA A 61 -5.30 10.03 9.31
CA ALA A 61 -4.79 10.33 7.97
C ALA A 61 -3.72 9.33 7.52
N PHE A 62 -3.60 9.18 6.21
CA PHE A 62 -2.43 8.55 5.59
C PHE A 62 -1.33 9.59 5.45
N VAL A 63 -0.18 9.32 6.04
CA VAL A 63 0.95 10.24 6.13
C VAL A 63 2.19 9.61 5.51
N LEU A 64 2.89 10.39 4.71
CA LEU A 64 4.27 10.12 4.34
C LEU A 64 5.17 10.76 5.39
N ASP A 65 6.00 9.97 6.04
CA ASP A 65 6.91 10.47 7.07
C ASP A 65 8.14 11.12 6.45
N ALA A 66 8.63 12.19 7.07
CA ALA A 66 9.91 12.77 6.70
C ALA A 66 11.03 11.74 6.99
N GLY A 67 12.03 11.68 6.13
CA GLY A 67 13.15 10.76 6.27
C GLY A 67 13.56 10.12 4.97
N TYR A 68 14.35 9.04 5.07
CA TYR A 68 14.85 8.31 3.94
C TYR A 68 13.98 7.10 3.63
N TYR A 69 13.75 6.88 2.34
CA TYR A 69 13.09 5.72 1.79
C TYR A 69 14.11 4.97 0.96
N ASP A 70 14.54 3.81 1.42
CA ASP A 70 15.57 3.02 0.76
C ASP A 70 14.92 2.05 -0.22
N ILE A 71 15.35 2.12 -1.47
CA ILE A 71 14.81 1.35 -2.58
C ILE A 71 15.73 0.17 -2.84
N ARG A 72 15.18 -1.03 -2.76
CA ARG A 72 15.87 -2.28 -3.03
C ARG A 72 15.26 -2.97 -4.23
N ILE A 73 16.11 -3.58 -5.04
CA ILE A 73 15.69 -4.30 -6.26
C ILE A 73 16.26 -5.71 -6.19
N GLY A 74 15.45 -6.69 -6.54
CA GLY A 74 15.89 -8.07 -6.56
C GLY A 74 14.83 -9.03 -7.04
N THR A 75 15.07 -10.31 -6.85
CA THR A 75 14.18 -11.39 -7.25
C THR A 75 13.34 -11.92 -6.08
N SER A 76 13.70 -11.55 -4.86
CA SER A 76 12.94 -11.85 -3.64
C SER A 76 13.26 -10.84 -2.55
N SER A 77 12.51 -10.86 -1.44
CA SER A 77 12.75 -10.00 -0.28
C SER A 77 14.12 -10.23 0.39
N ARG A 78 14.75 -11.39 0.17
CA ARG A 78 16.08 -11.73 0.69
C ARG A 78 17.19 -11.59 -0.35
N ALA A 79 16.85 -11.80 -1.62
CA ALA A 79 17.77 -11.67 -2.75
C ALA A 79 17.53 -10.32 -3.42
N CYS A 80 17.77 -9.24 -2.71
CA CYS A 80 17.66 -7.87 -3.20
C CYS A 80 18.87 -7.04 -2.72
N TYR A 81 19.21 -6.03 -3.48
CA TYR A 81 20.31 -5.09 -3.18
C TYR A 81 19.78 -3.65 -3.16
N LEU A 82 20.47 -2.80 -2.42
CA LEU A 82 20.16 -1.38 -2.34
C LEU A 82 20.45 -0.70 -3.67
N ALA A 83 19.42 -0.16 -4.31
CA ALA A 83 19.52 0.54 -5.60
C ALA A 83 19.65 2.06 -5.43
N GLY A 84 19.20 2.59 -4.29
CA GLY A 84 19.27 4.02 -3.99
C GLY A 84 18.30 4.43 -2.91
N SER A 85 18.28 5.73 -2.61
CA SER A 85 17.43 6.29 -1.57
C SER A 85 16.73 7.57 -2.05
N ILE A 86 15.55 7.80 -1.50
CA ILE A 86 14.80 9.03 -1.68
C ILE A 86 14.64 9.68 -0.31
N ARG A 87 14.79 10.98 -0.21
CA ARG A 87 14.60 11.73 1.03
C ARG A 87 13.41 12.67 0.93
N LEU A 88 12.41 12.45 1.77
CA LEU A 88 11.34 13.41 2.00
C LEU A 88 11.74 14.37 3.12
N THR A 89 11.74 15.66 2.84
CA THR A 89 12.24 16.68 3.77
C THR A 89 11.26 17.06 4.88
N ARG A 90 9.97 16.86 4.63
CA ARG A 90 8.88 17.12 5.58
C ARG A 90 7.80 16.07 5.45
N SER A 91 7.22 15.65 6.58
CA SER A 91 6.06 14.76 6.56
C SER A 91 4.89 15.43 5.86
N ALA A 92 4.12 14.65 5.12
CA ALA A 92 3.00 15.14 4.33
C ALA A 92 1.77 14.26 4.52
N VAL A 93 0.62 14.90 4.75
CA VAL A 93 -0.67 14.21 4.72
C VAL A 93 -1.05 13.97 3.27
N VAL A 94 -1.16 12.71 2.90
CA VAL A 94 -1.56 12.27 1.55
C VAL A 94 -3.08 12.23 1.42
N GLN A 95 -3.74 11.71 2.46
CA GLN A 95 -5.19 11.54 2.47
C GLN A 95 -5.70 11.61 3.91
N ALA A 96 -6.66 12.48 4.18
CA ALA A 96 -7.44 12.44 5.41
C ALA A 96 -8.43 11.27 5.33
N ALA A 97 -8.68 10.61 6.47
CA ALA A 97 -9.65 9.55 6.60
C ALA A 97 -10.53 9.83 7.82
N GLU A 98 -11.82 9.54 7.70
CA GLU A 98 -12.70 9.58 8.85
C GLU A 98 -12.64 8.24 9.56
N PRO A 99 -12.48 8.20 10.89
CA PRO A 99 -12.47 6.96 11.64
C PRO A 99 -13.89 6.36 11.62
N LEU A 100 -14.01 5.15 11.06
CA LEU A 100 -15.27 4.41 11.01
C LEU A 100 -15.50 3.54 12.25
N SER A 101 -14.46 3.34 13.06
CA SER A 101 -14.51 2.51 14.27
C SER A 101 -14.45 3.35 15.54
N LEU A 102 -15.15 2.90 16.57
CA LEU A 102 -15.04 3.46 17.92
C LEU A 102 -13.63 3.24 18.48
N PRO A 103 -13.10 4.18 19.30
CA PRO A 103 -11.70 4.16 19.76
C PRO A 103 -11.40 3.12 20.86
N SER A 104 -12.17 2.06 20.98
CA SER A 104 -12.01 1.02 21.98
C SER A 104 -11.30 -0.20 21.42
N VAL A 105 -10.08 -0.03 20.93
CA VAL A 105 -9.22 -1.18 20.61
C VAL A 105 -8.33 -1.43 21.83
N PRO A 106 -8.32 -2.65 22.42
CA PRO A 106 -7.39 -2.97 23.48
C PRO A 106 -5.96 -2.73 23.01
N GLU A 107 -5.14 -2.21 23.92
CA GLU A 107 -3.74 -1.89 23.65
C GLU A 107 -3.05 -3.07 22.98
N ARG A 108 -2.66 -2.89 21.72
CA ARG A 108 -1.93 -3.93 20.99
C ARG A 108 -0.56 -4.08 21.61
N ARG A 109 -0.19 -5.28 21.99
CA ARG A 109 1.18 -5.58 22.36
C ARG A 109 2.08 -5.26 21.17
N ARG A 110 2.96 -4.28 21.36
CA ARG A 110 3.98 -3.96 20.37
C ARG A 110 5.12 -4.95 20.53
N PRO A 111 5.73 -5.42 19.44
CA PRO A 111 6.94 -6.20 19.53
C PRO A 111 8.01 -5.37 20.26
N GLU A 112 8.68 -5.98 21.22
CA GLU A 112 9.86 -5.39 21.87
C GLU A 112 11.10 -5.88 21.12
N GLY A 113 12.03 -5.00 20.87
CA GLY A 113 13.29 -5.34 20.23
C GLY A 113 13.80 -4.25 19.30
N VAL A 114 14.92 -4.50 18.69
CA VAL A 114 15.55 -3.61 17.72
C VAL A 114 15.31 -4.14 16.32
N CYS A 115 15.00 -3.25 15.38
CA CYS A 115 14.96 -3.61 13.97
C CYS A 115 16.33 -4.14 13.55
N PHE A 116 16.36 -5.38 13.06
CA PHE A 116 17.60 -6.01 12.67
C PHE A 116 18.13 -5.39 11.38
N GLN A 117 19.30 -4.79 11.47
CA GLN A 117 20.07 -4.31 10.32
C GLN A 117 21.40 -5.06 10.29
N TYR A 118 21.78 -5.51 9.09
CA TYR A 118 23.12 -6.09 8.93
C TYR A 118 24.16 -4.99 8.99
N PRO A 119 25.23 -5.12 9.82
CA PRO A 119 26.25 -4.09 9.95
C PRO A 119 26.91 -3.71 8.62
N GLU A 120 27.10 -4.67 7.73
CA GLU A 120 27.65 -4.48 6.39
C GLU A 120 26.78 -3.62 5.49
N GLU A 121 25.46 -3.60 5.70
CA GLU A 121 24.52 -2.78 4.93
C GLU A 121 24.52 -1.31 5.36
N LEU A 122 24.95 -1.00 6.60
CA LEU A 122 24.92 0.37 7.12
C LEU A 122 25.78 1.33 6.29
N ALA A 123 26.96 0.90 5.87
CA ALA A 123 27.84 1.70 5.06
C ALA A 123 27.26 2.01 3.66
N GLU A 124 26.58 1.03 3.06
CA GLU A 124 25.89 1.22 1.77
C GLU A 124 24.70 2.17 1.90
N ILE A 125 23.92 2.02 2.97
CA ILE A 125 22.80 2.91 3.30
C ILE A 125 23.29 4.34 3.50
N GLU A 126 24.33 4.56 4.28
CA GLU A 126 24.91 5.88 4.49
C GLU A 126 25.37 6.52 3.18
N GLN A 127 25.99 5.75 2.30
CA GLN A 127 26.39 6.22 0.98
C GLN A 127 25.18 6.59 0.11
N ALA A 128 24.16 5.75 0.09
CA ALA A 128 22.93 6.01 -0.64
C ALA A 128 22.23 7.28 -0.12
N HIS A 129 22.24 7.50 1.19
CA HIS A 129 21.66 8.70 1.82
C HIS A 129 22.38 10.00 1.41
N LYS A 130 23.71 9.98 1.20
CA LYS A 130 24.45 11.15 0.69
C LYS A 130 24.02 11.54 -0.72
N HIS A 131 23.63 10.57 -1.53
CA HIS A 131 23.20 10.76 -2.93
C HIS A 131 21.68 10.68 -3.10
N ALA A 132 20.91 10.70 -2.01
CA ALA A 132 19.47 10.55 -2.05
C ALA A 132 18.80 11.65 -2.87
N ILE A 133 17.84 11.25 -3.70
CA ILE A 133 16.98 12.19 -4.42
C ILE A 133 16.08 12.88 -3.40
N ARG A 134 16.19 14.21 -3.31
CA ARG A 134 15.41 15.01 -2.35
C ARG A 134 14.13 15.48 -3.00
N PHE A 135 13.05 15.35 -2.26
CA PHE A 135 11.76 15.95 -2.63
C PHE A 135 11.07 16.51 -1.37
N SER A 136 10.10 17.36 -1.59
CA SER A 136 9.34 18.01 -0.54
C SER A 136 7.84 17.67 -0.65
N ASP A 137 7.08 18.02 0.34
CA ASP A 137 5.62 17.94 0.34
C ASP A 137 4.98 18.71 -0.85
N ARG A 138 5.68 19.73 -1.39
CA ARG A 138 5.22 20.52 -2.54
C ARG A 138 5.30 19.78 -3.87
N ASP A 139 6.20 18.81 -3.96
CA ASP A 139 6.43 17.97 -5.14
C ASP A 139 5.41 16.82 -5.23
N LEU A 140 4.66 16.59 -4.14
CA LEU A 140 3.63 15.58 -4.10
C LEU A 140 2.41 16.01 -4.91
N PRO A 141 1.81 15.10 -5.69
CA PRO A 141 0.57 15.41 -6.36
C PRO A 141 -0.49 15.77 -5.32
N ARG A 142 -1.02 16.98 -5.39
CA ARG A 142 -2.16 17.36 -4.56
C ARG A 142 -3.32 16.46 -4.96
N ARG A 143 -3.56 15.41 -4.20
CA ARG A 143 -4.85 14.74 -4.31
C ARG A 143 -5.90 15.77 -3.91
N SER A 144 -6.68 16.21 -4.88
CA SER A 144 -7.95 16.82 -4.56
C SER A 144 -8.61 15.90 -3.52
N ARG A 145 -9.15 16.47 -2.44
CA ARG A 145 -10.10 15.72 -1.62
C ARG A 145 -11.04 15.06 -2.62
N ARG A 146 -10.86 13.76 -2.89
CA ARG A 146 -11.98 13.00 -3.36
C ARG A 146 -12.96 13.16 -2.20
N ARG A 147 -13.89 14.08 -2.37
CA ARG A 147 -15.19 13.90 -1.73
C ARG A 147 -15.48 12.44 -2.01
N GLY A 148 -15.46 11.61 -0.95
CA GLY A 148 -15.97 10.28 -1.07
C GLY A 148 -17.23 10.49 -1.90
N ARG A 149 -17.42 9.71 -2.96
CA ARG A 149 -18.76 9.70 -3.59
C ARG A 149 -19.67 9.68 -2.39
N GLU A 150 -20.39 10.81 -2.17
CA GLU A 150 -21.47 10.75 -1.21
C GLU A 150 -22.26 9.53 -1.65
N PHE A 151 -22.14 8.49 -0.85
CA PHE A 151 -22.97 7.33 -1.01
C PHE A 151 -24.34 7.87 -0.64
N THR A 152 -25.02 8.43 -1.63
CA THR A 152 -26.47 8.66 -1.53
C THR A 152 -27.03 7.27 -1.43
N GLY A 153 -27.18 6.82 -0.18
CA GLY A 153 -27.62 5.49 0.14
C GLY A 153 -28.87 5.21 -0.68
N CYS A 154 -28.87 4.12 -1.40
CA CYS A 154 -30.11 3.64 -2.00
C CYS A 154 -31.08 3.41 -0.85
N ARG A 155 -32.21 4.10 -0.84
CA ARG A 155 -33.26 3.84 0.14
C ARG A 155 -33.87 2.50 -0.20
N PRO A 156 -34.17 1.65 0.81
CA PRO A 156 -34.97 0.45 0.59
C PRO A 156 -36.27 0.85 -0.10
N ASP A 157 -36.60 0.20 -1.18
CA ASP A 157 -37.88 0.43 -1.89
C ASP A 157 -38.97 -0.51 -1.39
N GLY A 158 -38.64 -1.38 -0.44
CA GLY A 158 -39.55 -2.36 0.15
C GLY A 158 -39.80 -3.58 -0.74
N ALA A 159 -39.11 -3.70 -1.86
CA ALA A 159 -39.18 -4.87 -2.72
C ALA A 159 -38.07 -5.87 -2.32
N HIS A 160 -38.39 -7.16 -2.31
CA HIS A 160 -37.37 -8.20 -2.12
C HIS A 160 -36.60 -8.43 -3.42
N HIS A 161 -35.43 -7.84 -3.50
CA HIS A 161 -34.51 -8.04 -4.61
C HIS A 161 -33.65 -9.28 -4.46
N THR A 162 -33.33 -9.92 -5.56
CA THR A 162 -32.47 -11.09 -5.62
C THR A 162 -31.23 -10.83 -6.49
N LEU A 163 -30.21 -11.67 -6.37
CA LEU A 163 -29.05 -11.64 -7.27
C LEU A 163 -29.44 -11.87 -8.74
N ALA A 164 -30.54 -12.62 -8.99
CA ALA A 164 -31.07 -12.79 -10.31
C ALA A 164 -31.59 -11.47 -10.91
N ASP A 165 -32.24 -10.64 -10.09
CA ASP A 165 -32.73 -9.31 -10.51
C ASP A 165 -31.57 -8.38 -10.89
N VAL A 166 -30.47 -8.43 -10.14
CA VAL A 166 -29.27 -7.66 -10.47
C VAL A 166 -28.66 -8.15 -11.79
N ARG A 167 -28.56 -9.46 -11.98
CA ARG A 167 -28.02 -10.06 -13.20
C ARG A 167 -28.84 -9.73 -14.44
N GLU A 168 -30.15 -9.66 -14.29
CA GLU A 168 -31.09 -9.33 -15.37
C GLU A 168 -31.31 -7.82 -15.55
N GLY A 169 -30.61 -6.99 -14.73
CA GLY A 169 -30.67 -5.53 -14.82
C GLY A 169 -31.95 -4.91 -14.27
N ARG A 170 -32.80 -5.66 -13.55
CA ARG A 170 -34.05 -5.15 -12.96
C ARG A 170 -33.78 -4.26 -11.72
N CYS A 171 -32.69 -4.47 -11.02
CA CYS A 171 -32.26 -3.62 -9.93
C CYS A 171 -30.72 -3.46 -9.91
N SER A 172 -30.22 -2.48 -9.17
CA SER A 172 -28.78 -2.34 -8.94
C SER A 172 -28.34 -3.15 -7.71
N VAL A 173 -27.03 -3.47 -7.63
CA VAL A 173 -26.45 -4.09 -6.44
C VAL A 173 -26.73 -3.26 -5.17
N PHE A 174 -26.80 -1.94 -5.31
CA PHE A 174 -27.08 -1.04 -4.18
C PHE A 174 -28.52 -1.20 -3.64
N HIS A 175 -29.49 -1.45 -4.49
CA HIS A 175 -30.86 -1.75 -4.06
C HIS A 175 -30.92 -3.09 -3.33
N LEU A 176 -30.28 -4.13 -3.89
CA LEU A 176 -30.19 -5.43 -3.25
C LEU A 176 -29.60 -5.34 -1.84
N VAL A 177 -28.48 -4.63 -1.68
CA VAL A 177 -27.79 -4.47 -0.38
C VAL A 177 -28.62 -3.61 0.59
N ALA A 178 -29.31 -2.58 0.09
CA ALA A 178 -30.17 -1.72 0.93
C ALA A 178 -31.38 -2.46 1.52
N ASP A 179 -31.86 -3.50 0.84
CA ASP A 179 -33.00 -4.31 1.27
C ASP A 179 -32.59 -5.52 2.15
N MET A 180 -31.29 -5.80 2.29
CA MET A 180 -30.78 -6.86 3.15
C MET A 180 -30.89 -6.44 4.62
N ASP A 181 -31.37 -7.38 5.45
CA ASP A 181 -31.30 -7.23 6.90
C ASP A 181 -29.84 -7.37 7.40
N THR A 182 -29.61 -6.93 8.62
CA THR A 182 -28.27 -6.95 9.23
C THR A 182 -27.68 -8.36 9.30
N GLU A 183 -28.49 -9.37 9.58
CA GLU A 183 -28.04 -10.76 9.69
C GLU A 183 -27.53 -11.28 8.34
N ASN A 184 -28.22 -11.02 7.25
CA ASN A 184 -27.79 -11.40 5.91
C ASN A 184 -26.55 -10.61 5.46
N LEU A 185 -26.44 -9.33 5.85
CA LEU A 185 -25.24 -8.54 5.57
C LEU A 185 -24.02 -9.08 6.34
N GLU A 186 -24.20 -9.44 7.61
CA GLU A 186 -23.12 -10.06 8.40
C GLU A 186 -22.68 -11.40 7.80
N ARG A 187 -23.61 -12.25 7.40
CA ARG A 187 -23.32 -13.52 6.71
C ARG A 187 -22.56 -13.28 5.40
N LEU A 188 -22.95 -12.30 4.64
CA LEU A 188 -22.28 -11.97 3.37
C LEU A 188 -20.83 -11.53 3.58
N VAL A 189 -20.57 -10.75 4.63
CA VAL A 189 -19.22 -10.23 4.95
C VAL A 189 -18.36 -11.28 5.65
N CYS A 190 -18.94 -12.06 6.55
CA CYS A 190 -18.22 -13.06 7.34
C CYS A 190 -18.08 -14.42 6.64
N GLY A 191 -18.79 -14.66 5.54
CA GLY A 191 -18.64 -15.89 4.75
C GLY A 191 -19.30 -17.11 5.38
N PHE A 192 -20.38 -16.97 6.14
CA PHE A 192 -21.16 -18.07 6.70
C PHE A 192 -22.36 -18.44 5.84
#